data_ebfe4907e32bca11029c43fd88adb493
#
_entry.id   ebfe4907e32bca11029c43fd88adb493
#
_cell.length_a   1.000
_cell.length_b   1.000
_cell.length_c   1.000
_cell.angle_alpha   90.00
_cell.angle_beta   90.00
_cell.angle_gamma   90.00
#
_symmetry.space_group_name_H-M   'P 1'
#
loop_
_entity.id
_entity.type
_entity.pdbx_description
1 polymer ?
#
loop_
_entity_poly.entity_id
_entity_poly.type
_entity_poly.pdbx_seq_one_letter_code
_entity_poly.pdbx_strand_id
1 'polypeptide(L)'
;MKKIIISIFALTLGGCMNMATEQPQLNINYPAAYVVNGESSTVSVINLNTNEVADLIQLTDNSGTQMAGMNMGAFLSYPHHIYLNPTKTQISIAAPGMDLSAGHSINTAGMTGKVAVLDANKGTNVKVFDSIGMNHNAIYTPDGTEIWTSQMDEAGKILVYDANTYALKNTISVGKEPAEITFSNDGAIAFVANGMSNTVTAINPNTKAILATIPVGMNPVGAWTGSDNRMYVDNEDGQTVSIIDVKTLKVVETVALGFMPGYVAYQGDMKEMWVTDPMAGKVHWWTKDASGKMIHSGAFATAAGTHAVAFKDMTTAYVTNQEAASVSVVDVMTHKVTKTISVGKKPNGIVIK
;
A
#
# COMPACT_ATOMS: atom_id res chain seq x y z
N MET A 1 -73.14 32.22 -25.02
CA MET A 1 -72.75 32.11 -23.60
C MET A 1 -71.63 31.04 -23.46
N LYS A 2 -70.37 31.50 -23.39
CA LYS A 2 -69.19 30.60 -23.27
C LYS A 2 -68.89 30.42 -21.76
N LYS A 3 -68.94 29.19 -21.29
CA LYS A 3 -68.53 28.85 -19.90
C LYS A 3 -67.01 28.73 -19.88
N ILE A 4 -66.36 29.54 -19.02
CA ILE A 4 -64.92 29.47 -18.70
C ILE A 4 -64.81 28.47 -17.57
N ILE A 5 -64.03 27.40 -17.79
CA ILE A 5 -63.65 26.42 -16.76
C ILE A 5 -62.27 26.86 -16.24
N ILE A 6 -62.24 27.27 -14.96
CA ILE A 6 -60.97 27.57 -14.24
C ILE A 6 -60.48 26.26 -13.65
N SER A 7 -59.39 25.74 -14.21
CA SER A 7 -58.64 24.61 -13.59
C SER A 7 -57.71 25.12 -12.53
N ILE A 8 -57.96 24.73 -11.28
CA ILE A 8 -57.09 24.98 -10.12
C ILE A 8 -55.95 23.95 -10.19
N PHE A 9 -54.73 24.40 -10.47
CA PHE A 9 -53.54 23.56 -10.32
C PHE A 9 -53.19 23.53 -8.82
N ALA A 10 -53.34 22.37 -8.20
CA ALA A 10 -52.83 22.11 -6.85
C ALA A 10 -51.31 21.89 -6.98
N LEU A 11 -50.48 22.82 -6.44
CA LEU A 11 -49.08 22.63 -6.20
C LEU A 11 -48.90 21.62 -5.09
N THR A 12 -48.54 20.39 -5.39
CA THR A 12 -47.98 19.45 -4.40
C THR A 12 -46.57 19.85 -4.14
N LEU A 13 -46.29 20.35 -2.94
CA LEU A 13 -44.95 20.49 -2.39
C LEU A 13 -44.34 19.06 -2.25
N GLY A 14 -43.59 18.64 -3.24
CA GLY A 14 -42.75 17.46 -3.14
C GLY A 14 -41.63 17.75 -2.14
N GLY A 15 -41.68 17.07 -0.98
CA GLY A 15 -40.58 17.11 -0.04
C GLY A 15 -39.30 16.62 -0.72
N CYS A 16 -38.24 17.43 -0.68
CA CYS A 16 -36.89 17.00 -1.01
C CYS A 16 -36.51 15.88 -0.02
N MET A 17 -36.63 14.64 -0.44
CA MET A 17 -35.92 13.55 0.22
C MET A 17 -34.43 13.83 0.09
N ASN A 18 -33.73 14.05 1.19
CA ASN A 18 -32.29 13.99 1.28
C ASN A 18 -31.84 12.56 0.92
N MET A 19 -31.60 12.32 -0.38
CA MET A 19 -30.84 11.14 -0.78
C MET A 19 -29.37 11.47 -0.50
N ALA A 20 -28.87 11.06 0.67
CA ALA A 20 -27.45 10.79 0.82
C ALA A 20 -27.13 9.75 -0.26
N THR A 21 -26.42 10.12 -1.30
CA THR A 21 -25.94 9.18 -2.30
C THR A 21 -24.83 8.37 -1.66
N GLU A 22 -25.21 7.30 -0.93
CA GLU A 22 -24.26 6.25 -0.55
C GLU A 22 -23.62 5.77 -1.85
N GLN A 23 -22.28 5.61 -1.84
CA GLN A 23 -21.60 5.00 -2.98
C GLN A 23 -22.23 3.63 -3.25
N PRO A 24 -22.55 3.30 -4.51
CA PRO A 24 -23.14 2.02 -4.82
C PRO A 24 -22.25 0.90 -4.30
N GLN A 25 -22.81 -0.03 -3.54
CA GLN A 25 -22.09 -1.19 -3.07
C GLN A 25 -21.71 -2.06 -4.25
N LEU A 26 -20.43 -2.37 -4.35
CA LEU A 26 -19.93 -3.33 -5.33
C LEU A 26 -20.26 -4.76 -4.87
N ASN A 27 -20.04 -5.72 -5.76
CA ASN A 27 -20.17 -7.15 -5.46
C ASN A 27 -18.91 -7.89 -5.93
N ILE A 28 -17.82 -7.71 -5.18
CA ILE A 28 -16.51 -8.29 -5.50
C ILE A 28 -16.42 -9.71 -4.94
N ASN A 29 -17.03 -10.65 -5.66
CA ASN A 29 -17.12 -12.07 -5.31
C ASN A 29 -16.23 -12.96 -6.19
N TYR A 30 -15.23 -12.38 -6.85
CA TYR A 30 -14.27 -13.02 -7.73
C TYR A 30 -12.84 -12.78 -7.19
N PRO A 31 -11.83 -13.58 -7.63
CA PRO A 31 -10.42 -13.31 -7.33
C PRO A 31 -10.03 -11.92 -7.84
N ALA A 32 -9.55 -11.07 -6.96
CA ALA A 32 -9.30 -9.66 -7.28
C ALA A 32 -7.92 -9.19 -6.82
N ALA A 33 -7.34 -8.25 -7.56
CA ALA A 33 -6.27 -7.39 -7.08
C ALA A 33 -6.81 -5.97 -6.87
N TYR A 34 -6.41 -5.36 -5.77
CA TYR A 34 -6.74 -3.98 -5.43
C TYR A 34 -5.51 -3.12 -5.61
N VAL A 35 -5.60 -2.09 -6.43
CA VAL A 35 -4.51 -1.15 -6.74
C VAL A 35 -4.89 0.23 -6.26
N VAL A 36 -4.15 0.76 -5.30
CA VAL A 36 -4.35 2.11 -4.83
C VAL A 36 -3.70 3.11 -5.79
N ASN A 37 -4.49 4.13 -6.21
CA ASN A 37 -4.06 5.15 -7.17
C ASN A 37 -3.92 6.50 -6.45
N GLY A 38 -2.70 6.91 -6.17
CA GLY A 38 -2.38 8.05 -5.29
C GLY A 38 -2.95 9.38 -5.78
N GLU A 39 -2.66 9.78 -7.01
CA GLU A 39 -3.14 11.07 -7.56
C GLU A 39 -4.64 11.06 -7.87
N SER A 40 -5.19 9.90 -8.21
CA SER A 40 -6.64 9.77 -8.49
C SER A 40 -7.49 9.62 -7.24
N SER A 41 -6.91 9.36 -6.06
CA SER A 41 -7.64 9.04 -4.82
C SER A 41 -8.66 7.91 -5.00
N THR A 42 -8.25 6.84 -5.67
CA THR A 42 -9.11 5.69 -5.98
C THR A 42 -8.42 4.36 -5.70
N VAL A 43 -9.21 3.29 -5.68
CA VAL A 43 -8.72 1.91 -5.78
C VAL A 43 -9.30 1.28 -7.03
N SER A 44 -8.44 0.87 -7.96
CA SER A 44 -8.85 0.04 -9.10
C SER A 44 -8.95 -1.41 -8.66
N VAL A 45 -10.08 -2.06 -8.95
CA VAL A 45 -10.31 -3.49 -8.66
C VAL A 45 -10.14 -4.27 -9.97
N ILE A 46 -9.07 -5.06 -10.03
CA ILE A 46 -8.76 -5.90 -11.21
C ILE A 46 -9.32 -7.29 -10.96
N ASN A 47 -10.16 -7.77 -11.88
CA ASN A 47 -10.61 -9.16 -11.88
C ASN A 47 -9.46 -10.06 -12.41
N LEU A 48 -8.94 -10.93 -11.58
CA LEU A 48 -7.80 -11.80 -11.90
C LEU A 48 -8.12 -12.94 -12.90
N ASN A 49 -9.40 -13.17 -13.18
CA ASN A 49 -9.79 -14.15 -14.21
C ASN A 49 -9.70 -13.55 -15.63
N THR A 50 -9.93 -12.23 -15.76
CA THR A 50 -9.93 -11.52 -17.05
C THR A 50 -8.73 -10.62 -17.24
N ASN A 51 -8.04 -10.26 -16.16
CA ASN A 51 -7.01 -9.24 -16.11
C ASN A 51 -7.50 -7.87 -16.62
N GLU A 52 -8.67 -7.45 -16.15
CA GLU A 52 -9.29 -6.17 -16.49
C GLU A 52 -9.78 -5.47 -15.24
N VAL A 53 -9.81 -4.13 -15.25
CA VAL A 53 -10.45 -3.36 -14.21
C VAL A 53 -11.95 -3.60 -14.29
N ALA A 54 -12.49 -4.24 -13.26
CA ALA A 54 -13.91 -4.54 -13.16
C ALA A 54 -14.67 -3.44 -12.41
N ASP A 55 -14.03 -2.83 -11.41
CA ASP A 55 -14.64 -1.84 -10.53
C ASP A 55 -13.64 -0.75 -10.14
N LEU A 56 -14.16 0.41 -9.72
CA LEU A 56 -13.39 1.54 -9.19
C LEU A 56 -14.02 2.02 -7.89
N ILE A 57 -13.20 2.06 -6.83
CA ILE A 57 -13.61 2.58 -5.52
C ILE A 57 -13.05 3.99 -5.35
N GLN A 58 -13.92 4.97 -5.10
CA GLN A 58 -13.50 6.33 -4.78
C GLN A 58 -13.14 6.44 -3.29
N LEU A 59 -11.97 6.97 -2.99
CA LEU A 59 -11.51 7.18 -1.61
C LEU A 59 -11.87 8.58 -1.14
N THR A 60 -12.81 8.68 -0.18
CA THR A 60 -13.25 9.93 0.44
C THR A 60 -13.22 9.82 1.95
N ASP A 61 -13.07 10.94 2.63
CA ASP A 61 -12.96 10.98 4.09
C ASP A 61 -14.30 11.27 4.78
N ASN A 62 -15.42 11.08 4.23
CA ASN A 62 -16.77 11.31 4.80
C ASN A 62 -16.93 12.64 5.61
N SER A 63 -15.91 13.50 5.66
CA SER A 63 -15.92 14.77 6.42
C SER A 63 -16.54 15.94 5.63
N GLY A 64 -17.13 15.65 4.47
CA GLY A 64 -17.53 16.65 3.49
C GLY A 64 -18.54 17.66 3.99
N THR A 65 -18.25 18.93 3.78
CA THR A 65 -19.20 20.05 3.84
C THR A 65 -20.35 19.80 2.87
N GLN A 66 -21.57 19.86 3.36
CA GLN A 66 -22.77 19.87 2.52
C GLN A 66 -22.77 21.14 1.65
N MET A 67 -22.38 21.04 0.41
CA MET A 67 -22.66 22.07 -0.59
C MET A 67 -23.82 21.61 -1.48
N ALA A 68 -24.88 22.39 -1.45
CA ALA A 68 -26.05 22.25 -2.35
C ALA A 68 -26.71 20.84 -2.36
N GLY A 69 -26.78 20.14 -1.21
CA GLY A 69 -27.47 18.85 -1.12
C GLY A 69 -26.65 17.63 -1.59
N MET A 70 -25.38 17.80 -1.94
CA MET A 70 -24.46 16.70 -2.23
C MET A 70 -23.44 16.60 -1.08
N ASN A 71 -23.41 15.44 -0.42
CA ASN A 71 -22.37 15.12 0.57
C ASN A 71 -21.14 14.61 -0.19
N MET A 72 -20.33 15.52 -0.71
CA MET A 72 -19.06 15.17 -1.32
C MET A 72 -18.00 15.19 -0.22
N GLY A 73 -17.67 14.02 0.33
CA GLY A 73 -16.52 13.87 1.22
C GLY A 73 -15.25 14.38 0.53
N ALA A 74 -14.31 14.96 1.30
CA ALA A 74 -13.03 15.32 0.73
C ALA A 74 -12.29 14.05 0.26
N PHE A 75 -11.60 14.15 -0.88
CA PHE A 75 -10.79 13.04 -1.37
C PHE A 75 -9.60 12.80 -0.45
N LEU A 76 -9.23 11.54 -0.26
CA LEU A 76 -7.99 11.20 0.44
C LEU A 76 -6.80 11.58 -0.43
N SER A 77 -5.95 12.48 0.07
CA SER A 77 -4.79 12.95 -0.69
C SER A 77 -3.70 11.87 -0.71
N TYR A 78 -3.31 11.48 -1.91
CA TYR A 78 -2.21 10.56 -2.20
C TYR A 78 -2.23 9.29 -1.35
N PRO A 79 -3.32 8.49 -1.36
CA PRO A 79 -3.29 7.17 -0.75
C PRO A 79 -2.15 6.34 -1.34
N HIS A 80 -1.43 5.61 -0.46
CA HIS A 80 -0.13 5.04 -0.80
C HIS A 80 -0.15 3.51 -0.80
N HIS A 81 0.17 2.85 0.32
CA HIS A 81 0.16 1.39 0.40
C HIS A 81 -1.20 0.83 0.83
N ILE A 82 -1.48 -0.41 0.44
CA ILE A 82 -2.76 -1.09 0.60
C ILE A 82 -2.55 -2.51 1.13
N TYR A 83 -3.28 -2.91 2.18
CA TYR A 83 -3.16 -4.22 2.80
C TYR A 83 -4.53 -4.83 3.10
N LEU A 84 -4.63 -6.15 2.94
CA LEU A 84 -5.78 -6.93 3.40
C LEU A 84 -5.60 -7.31 4.87
N ASN A 85 -6.71 -7.35 5.61
CA ASN A 85 -6.73 -8.01 6.91
C ASN A 85 -6.58 -9.54 6.72
N PRO A 86 -6.22 -10.31 7.78
CA PRO A 86 -5.98 -11.77 7.65
C PRO A 86 -7.17 -12.57 7.11
N THR A 87 -8.41 -12.10 7.34
CA THR A 87 -9.63 -12.74 6.82
C THR A 87 -9.99 -12.31 5.40
N LYS A 88 -9.23 -11.39 4.81
CA LYS A 88 -9.44 -10.80 3.46
C LYS A 88 -10.82 -10.14 3.29
N THR A 89 -11.42 -9.68 4.38
CA THR A 89 -12.73 -9.01 4.38
C THR A 89 -12.63 -7.49 4.43
N GLN A 90 -11.48 -6.97 4.88
CA GLN A 90 -11.21 -5.54 4.96
C GLN A 90 -9.86 -5.20 4.34
N ILE A 91 -9.76 -3.97 3.88
CA ILE A 91 -8.55 -3.36 3.32
C ILE A 91 -8.21 -2.14 4.17
N SER A 92 -6.93 -1.98 4.53
CA SER A 92 -6.41 -0.76 5.11
C SER A 92 -5.51 -0.03 4.12
N ILE A 93 -5.59 1.30 4.10
CA ILE A 93 -4.84 2.18 3.20
C ILE A 93 -4.31 3.35 4.01
N ALA A 94 -3.02 3.65 3.90
CA ALA A 94 -2.47 4.91 4.38
C ALA A 94 -2.65 6.01 3.34
N ALA A 95 -2.91 7.21 3.78
CA ALA A 95 -2.96 8.40 2.94
C ALA A 95 -2.06 9.49 3.57
N PRO A 96 -0.80 9.58 3.14
CA PRO A 96 0.18 10.53 3.69
C PRO A 96 -0.16 11.99 3.46
N GLY A 97 -1.01 12.30 2.49
CA GLY A 97 -1.40 13.67 2.15
C GLY A 97 -0.56 14.30 1.06
N MET A 98 0.50 13.65 0.59
CA MET A 98 1.39 14.12 -0.47
C MET A 98 1.94 12.97 -1.32
N ASP A 99 2.47 13.31 -2.49
CA ASP A 99 3.12 12.38 -3.40
C ASP A 99 4.51 11.99 -2.89
N LEU A 100 4.72 10.69 -2.64
CA LEU A 100 5.99 10.11 -2.22
C LEU A 100 6.77 9.46 -3.38
N SER A 101 6.26 9.52 -4.61
CA SER A 101 6.89 8.85 -5.77
C SER A 101 8.24 9.45 -6.19
N ALA A 102 8.56 10.65 -5.72
CA ALA A 102 9.84 11.32 -6.01
C ALA A 102 10.94 10.99 -4.98
N GLY A 103 10.68 10.14 -4.00
CA GLY A 103 11.56 9.76 -2.91
C GLY A 103 11.01 10.16 -1.53
N HIS A 104 11.62 9.62 -0.48
CA HIS A 104 11.14 9.73 0.89
C HIS A 104 11.91 10.73 1.75
N SER A 105 13.02 11.28 1.27
CA SER A 105 13.83 12.28 1.97
C SER A 105 13.19 13.67 1.96
N ILE A 106 12.12 13.87 2.75
CA ILE A 106 11.33 15.11 2.80
C ILE A 106 11.11 15.60 4.23
N ASN A 107 10.90 16.92 4.39
CA ASN A 107 10.52 17.45 5.69
C ASN A 107 9.03 17.22 5.96
N THR A 108 8.73 16.31 6.85
CA THR A 108 7.37 15.88 7.23
C THR A 108 6.83 16.57 8.49
N ALA A 109 7.58 17.50 9.08
CA ALA A 109 7.23 18.14 10.34
C ALA A 109 5.88 18.88 10.25
N GLY A 110 4.95 18.54 11.14
CA GLY A 110 3.60 19.11 11.21
C GLY A 110 2.61 18.60 10.16
N MET A 111 3.01 17.68 9.30
CA MET A 111 2.10 17.01 8.38
C MET A 111 1.30 15.92 9.10
N THR A 112 0.07 15.70 8.68
CA THR A 112 -0.81 14.63 9.19
C THR A 112 -1.27 13.77 8.03
N GLY A 113 -1.39 12.47 8.28
CA GLY A 113 -1.95 11.52 7.35
C GLY A 113 -3.35 11.05 7.76
N LYS A 114 -3.91 10.17 6.97
CA LYS A 114 -5.16 9.46 7.27
C LYS A 114 -4.98 7.96 7.07
N VAL A 115 -5.82 7.18 7.73
CA VAL A 115 -5.98 5.75 7.48
C VAL A 115 -7.41 5.51 7.05
N ALA A 116 -7.58 4.84 5.90
CA ALA A 116 -8.88 4.38 5.44
C ALA A 116 -9.00 2.87 5.61
N VAL A 117 -10.17 2.42 6.05
CA VAL A 117 -10.56 1.02 6.10
C VAL A 117 -11.76 0.80 5.21
N LEU A 118 -11.68 -0.15 4.28
CA LEU A 118 -12.72 -0.49 3.32
C LEU A 118 -13.22 -1.92 3.55
N ASP A 119 -14.48 -2.18 3.24
CA ASP A 119 -14.99 -3.53 3.03
C ASP A 119 -14.46 -4.07 1.68
N ALA A 120 -13.71 -5.15 1.71
CA ALA A 120 -13.05 -5.72 0.54
C ALA A 120 -14.02 -6.37 -0.47
N ASN A 121 -15.26 -6.65 -0.07
CA ASN A 121 -16.26 -7.24 -0.97
C ASN A 121 -17.20 -6.20 -1.58
N LYS A 122 -17.46 -5.13 -0.81
CA LYS A 122 -18.44 -4.10 -1.18
C LYS A 122 -17.80 -2.82 -1.70
N GLY A 123 -16.49 -2.63 -1.48
CA GLY A 123 -15.78 -1.40 -1.84
C GLY A 123 -16.23 -0.18 -1.04
N THR A 124 -16.97 -0.35 0.05
CA THR A 124 -17.48 0.75 0.87
C THR A 124 -16.51 1.13 1.97
N ASN A 125 -16.48 2.42 2.34
CA ASN A 125 -15.75 2.88 3.51
C ASN A 125 -16.36 2.28 4.78
N VAL A 126 -15.54 1.60 5.57
CA VAL A 126 -15.88 1.16 6.93
C VAL A 126 -15.51 2.27 7.91
N LYS A 127 -14.31 2.83 7.76
CA LYS A 127 -13.81 3.92 8.61
C LYS A 127 -12.73 4.71 7.90
N VAL A 128 -12.69 6.01 8.14
CA VAL A 128 -11.54 6.87 7.89
C VAL A 128 -11.22 7.61 9.18
N PHE A 129 -9.95 7.66 9.55
CA PHE A 129 -9.49 8.37 10.76
C PHE A 129 -8.14 9.03 10.53
N ASP A 130 -7.87 10.08 11.32
CA ASP A 130 -6.62 10.84 11.22
C ASP A 130 -5.47 10.08 11.89
N SER A 131 -4.29 10.10 11.25
CA SER A 131 -3.02 9.75 11.87
C SER A 131 -2.40 10.99 12.51
N ILE A 132 -1.73 10.84 13.65
CA ILE A 132 -1.09 11.96 14.37
C ILE A 132 0.02 12.60 13.54
N GLY A 133 0.70 11.83 12.68
CA GLY A 133 1.72 12.30 11.75
C GLY A 133 1.45 11.80 10.33
N MET A 134 2.25 12.27 9.38
CA MET A 134 2.28 11.67 8.05
C MET A 134 2.62 10.20 8.18
N ASN A 135 1.99 9.37 7.36
CA ASN A 135 2.17 7.93 7.40
C ASN A 135 2.56 7.38 6.02
N HIS A 136 3.15 6.19 6.00
CA HIS A 136 3.55 5.51 4.76
C HIS A 136 2.61 4.35 4.43
N ASN A 137 2.40 3.46 5.40
CA ASN A 137 1.46 2.35 5.29
C ASN A 137 0.54 2.25 6.52
N ALA A 138 -0.49 1.44 6.39
CA ALA A 138 -1.36 1.03 7.49
C ALA A 138 -1.64 -0.47 7.31
N ILE A 139 -1.13 -1.29 8.22
CA ILE A 139 -1.15 -2.75 8.09
C ILE A 139 -1.82 -3.41 9.30
N TYR A 140 -2.64 -4.42 9.05
CA TYR A 140 -3.19 -5.25 10.11
C TYR A 140 -2.11 -6.15 10.72
N THR A 141 -2.18 -6.35 12.03
CA THR A 141 -1.41 -7.43 12.68
C THR A 141 -1.84 -8.80 12.13
N PRO A 142 -0.98 -9.83 12.20
CA PRO A 142 -1.29 -11.17 11.70
C PRO A 142 -2.53 -11.82 12.34
N ASP A 143 -2.88 -11.42 13.57
CA ASP A 143 -4.11 -11.84 14.25
C ASP A 143 -5.34 -10.97 13.91
N GLY A 144 -5.14 -9.87 13.17
CA GLY A 144 -6.20 -8.96 12.74
C GLY A 144 -6.76 -8.05 13.83
N THR A 145 -6.17 -8.02 15.03
CA THR A 145 -6.69 -7.28 16.17
C THR A 145 -6.26 -5.81 16.22
N GLU A 146 -5.20 -5.45 15.50
CA GLU A 146 -4.65 -4.10 15.48
C GLU A 146 -4.32 -3.65 14.05
N ILE A 147 -4.34 -2.32 13.84
CA ILE A 147 -3.80 -1.65 12.66
C ILE A 147 -2.60 -0.83 13.11
N TRP A 148 -1.44 -1.09 12.51
CA TRP A 148 -0.22 -0.35 12.77
C TRP A 148 0.05 0.61 11.61
N THR A 149 0.45 1.85 11.93
CA THR A 149 0.87 2.85 10.96
C THR A 149 2.06 3.65 11.50
N SER A 150 2.90 4.16 10.61
CA SER A 150 4.05 4.97 11.01
C SER A 150 3.64 6.43 11.28
N GLN A 151 4.38 7.09 12.17
CA GLN A 151 4.49 8.54 12.24
C GLN A 151 5.84 8.91 11.62
N MET A 152 5.81 9.27 10.36
CA MET A 152 6.97 9.46 9.50
C MET A 152 7.59 10.83 9.72
N ASP A 153 8.21 11.02 10.89
CA ASP A 153 8.92 12.24 11.29
C ASP A 153 10.14 11.91 12.17
N GLU A 154 10.85 12.94 12.63
CA GLU A 154 12.02 12.77 13.50
C GLU A 154 11.69 12.22 14.88
N ALA A 155 10.45 12.27 15.35
CA ALA A 155 10.05 11.67 16.62
C ALA A 155 10.05 10.13 16.54
N GLY A 156 9.91 9.57 15.35
CA GLY A 156 10.06 8.17 15.04
C GLY A 156 9.15 7.26 15.85
N LYS A 157 7.88 7.15 15.45
CA LYS A 157 6.89 6.36 16.21
C LYS A 157 6.09 5.45 15.31
N ILE A 158 5.65 4.33 15.88
CA ILE A 158 4.60 3.49 15.34
C ILE A 158 3.36 3.69 16.18
N LEU A 159 2.25 3.99 15.52
CA LEU A 159 0.93 4.17 16.12
C LEU A 159 0.14 2.87 15.97
N VAL A 160 -0.32 2.34 17.10
CA VAL A 160 -1.05 1.07 17.18
C VAL A 160 -2.50 1.34 17.49
N TYR A 161 -3.39 1.07 16.56
CA TYR A 161 -4.83 1.26 16.70
C TYR A 161 -5.53 -0.09 16.88
N ASP A 162 -6.60 -0.10 17.66
CA ASP A 162 -7.51 -1.24 17.74
C ASP A 162 -8.27 -1.40 16.41
N ALA A 163 -8.28 -2.58 15.82
CA ALA A 163 -8.87 -2.81 14.51
C ALA A 163 -10.41 -2.76 14.46
N ASN A 164 -11.08 -2.79 15.61
CA ASN A 164 -12.55 -2.74 15.70
C ASN A 164 -13.05 -1.34 16.06
N THR A 165 -12.38 -0.70 17.04
CA THR A 165 -12.81 0.61 17.56
C THR A 165 -12.08 1.76 16.88
N TYR A 166 -10.95 1.50 16.22
CA TYR A 166 -10.01 2.46 15.61
C TYR A 166 -9.46 3.47 16.62
N ALA A 167 -9.47 3.15 17.90
CA ALA A 167 -8.87 3.94 18.96
C ALA A 167 -7.36 3.65 19.05
N LEU A 168 -6.57 4.70 19.29
CA LEU A 168 -5.12 4.54 19.54
C LEU A 168 -4.93 3.79 20.87
N LYS A 169 -4.27 2.64 20.81
CA LYS A 169 -3.99 1.76 21.98
C LYS A 169 -2.57 1.95 22.50
N ASN A 170 -1.62 2.12 21.59
CA ASN A 170 -0.21 2.14 21.95
C ASN A 170 0.58 3.01 20.97
N THR A 171 1.75 3.44 21.42
CA THR A 171 2.75 4.14 20.61
C THR A 171 4.12 3.53 20.91
N ILE A 172 4.85 3.11 19.88
CA ILE A 172 6.16 2.48 20.02
C ILE A 172 7.20 3.43 19.45
N SER A 173 8.19 3.83 20.24
CA SER A 173 9.31 4.65 19.74
C SER A 173 10.29 3.78 18.97
N VAL A 174 10.65 4.21 17.75
CA VAL A 174 11.58 3.54 16.84
C VAL A 174 12.65 4.53 16.35
N GLY A 175 13.34 4.22 15.26
CA GLY A 175 14.24 5.17 14.60
C GLY A 175 13.50 6.34 13.96
N LYS A 176 14.24 7.37 13.55
CA LYS A 176 13.69 8.55 12.87
C LYS A 176 13.15 8.20 11.49
N GLU A 177 12.05 8.87 11.12
CA GLU A 177 11.38 8.73 9.83
C GLU A 177 11.03 7.27 9.51
N PRO A 178 10.21 6.61 10.38
CA PRO A 178 9.74 5.27 10.08
C PRO A 178 8.80 5.30 8.88
N ALA A 179 9.09 4.51 7.85
CA ALA A 179 8.27 4.41 6.65
C ALA A 179 7.42 3.12 6.69
N GLU A 180 7.87 2.05 6.05
CA GLU A 180 7.10 0.82 5.93
C GLU A 180 7.20 -0.05 7.18
N ILE A 181 6.05 -0.63 7.56
CA ILE A 181 5.92 -1.66 8.60
C ILE A 181 5.48 -2.94 7.92
N THR A 182 6.19 -4.02 8.14
CA THR A 182 5.80 -5.36 7.67
C THR A 182 5.97 -6.38 8.78
N PHE A 183 5.43 -7.58 8.58
CA PHE A 183 5.61 -8.69 9.54
C PHE A 183 6.44 -9.78 8.88
N SER A 184 7.22 -10.53 9.69
CA SER A 184 7.84 -11.77 9.24
C SER A 184 6.79 -12.76 8.69
N ASN A 185 7.21 -13.71 7.85
CA ASN A 185 6.30 -14.65 7.20
C ASN A 185 5.43 -15.45 8.19
N ASP A 186 5.97 -15.73 9.39
CA ASP A 186 5.24 -16.38 10.50
C ASP A 186 4.45 -15.41 11.38
N GLY A 187 4.52 -14.10 11.11
CA GLY A 187 3.86 -13.06 11.88
C GLY A 187 4.44 -12.79 13.27
N ALA A 188 5.56 -13.43 13.62
CA ALA A 188 6.12 -13.37 14.97
C ALA A 188 6.88 -12.06 15.28
N ILE A 189 7.35 -11.36 14.25
CA ILE A 189 8.16 -10.13 14.36
C ILE A 189 7.65 -9.10 13.37
N ALA A 190 7.45 -7.86 13.85
CA ALA A 190 7.25 -6.70 12.99
C ALA A 190 8.62 -6.04 12.70
N PHE A 191 8.81 -5.61 11.45
CA PHE A 191 9.99 -4.89 10.99
C PHE A 191 9.58 -3.50 10.50
N VAL A 192 10.32 -2.47 10.95
CA VAL A 192 10.06 -1.07 10.63
C VAL A 192 11.32 -0.49 10.01
N ALA A 193 11.24 -0.04 8.77
CA ALA A 193 12.32 0.70 8.12
C ALA A 193 12.33 2.15 8.61
N ASN A 194 13.48 2.64 9.08
CA ASN A 194 13.65 3.99 9.63
C ASN A 194 14.64 4.76 8.75
N GLY A 195 14.11 5.55 7.81
CA GLY A 195 14.85 6.21 6.75
C GLY A 195 16.03 7.04 7.25
N MET A 196 15.77 8.05 8.06
CA MET A 196 16.81 8.95 8.58
C MET A 196 17.77 8.31 9.58
N SER A 197 17.40 7.16 10.16
CA SER A 197 18.29 6.44 11.10
C SER A 197 19.16 5.39 10.41
N ASN A 198 18.92 5.06 9.14
CA ASN A 198 19.60 3.96 8.43
C ASN A 198 19.51 2.62 9.19
N THR A 199 18.35 2.34 9.77
CA THR A 199 18.11 1.14 10.58
C THR A 199 16.77 0.49 10.26
N VAL A 200 16.65 -0.77 10.62
CA VAL A 200 15.37 -1.47 10.74
C VAL A 200 15.15 -1.83 12.21
N THR A 201 14.00 -1.48 12.76
CA THR A 201 13.59 -1.89 14.11
C THR A 201 12.78 -3.16 14.05
N ALA A 202 13.22 -4.21 14.74
CA ALA A 202 12.47 -5.46 14.93
C ALA A 202 11.70 -5.41 16.25
N ILE A 203 10.39 -5.70 16.23
CA ILE A 203 9.45 -5.53 17.34
C ILE A 203 8.66 -6.82 17.53
N ASN A 204 8.47 -7.24 18.78
CA ASN A 204 7.50 -8.28 19.10
C ASN A 204 6.08 -7.68 19.02
N PRO A 205 5.20 -8.14 18.11
CA PRO A 205 3.89 -7.52 17.91
C PRO A 205 2.94 -7.71 19.10
N ASN A 206 3.13 -8.73 19.92
CA ASN A 206 2.27 -9.00 21.08
C ASN A 206 2.66 -8.13 22.29
N THR A 207 3.95 -8.06 22.61
CA THR A 207 4.45 -7.33 23.79
C THR A 207 4.81 -5.89 23.49
N LYS A 208 4.91 -5.50 22.22
CA LYS A 208 5.40 -4.19 21.73
C LYS A 208 6.88 -3.92 22.09
N ALA A 209 7.60 -4.94 22.59
CA ALA A 209 9.00 -4.83 22.92
C ALA A 209 9.89 -4.77 21.68
N ILE A 210 10.86 -3.87 21.68
CA ILE A 210 11.92 -3.84 20.65
C ILE A 210 12.85 -5.03 20.92
N LEU A 211 13.03 -5.86 19.88
CA LEU A 211 13.92 -7.03 19.90
C LEU A 211 15.31 -6.65 19.43
N ALA A 212 15.42 -5.79 18.41
CA ALA A 212 16.68 -5.31 17.87
C ALA A 212 16.50 -4.00 17.09
N THR A 213 17.56 -3.21 17.02
CA THR A 213 17.75 -2.14 16.04
C THR A 213 18.90 -2.57 15.13
N ILE A 214 18.61 -2.79 13.86
CA ILE A 214 19.49 -3.45 12.90
C ILE A 214 20.01 -2.38 11.93
N PRO A 215 21.32 -2.06 11.93
CA PRO A 215 21.90 -1.17 10.91
C PRO A 215 21.76 -1.77 9.49
N VAL A 216 21.35 -0.93 8.52
CA VAL A 216 21.21 -1.30 7.11
C VAL A 216 21.86 -0.23 6.21
N GLY A 217 21.54 -0.20 4.92
CA GLY A 217 22.02 0.84 4.01
C GLY A 217 21.35 2.21 4.26
N MET A 218 21.73 3.22 3.45
CA MET A 218 21.21 4.59 3.60
C MET A 218 19.77 4.70 3.11
N ASN A 219 18.95 5.39 3.91
CA ASN A 219 17.54 5.68 3.66
C ASN A 219 16.74 4.41 3.33
N PRO A 220 16.57 3.46 4.30
CA PRO A 220 15.69 2.32 4.12
C PRO A 220 14.22 2.77 4.12
N VAL A 221 13.44 2.30 3.13
CA VAL A 221 12.01 2.64 3.00
C VAL A 221 11.13 1.45 3.35
N GLY A 222 11.43 0.26 2.85
CA GLY A 222 10.69 -0.95 3.14
C GLY A 222 11.56 -2.09 3.66
N ALA A 223 10.95 -2.99 4.46
CA ALA A 223 11.54 -4.25 4.86
C ALA A 223 10.56 -5.36 4.47
N TRP A 224 10.74 -5.94 3.29
CA TRP A 224 9.77 -6.81 2.63
C TRP A 224 9.99 -8.28 2.99
N THR A 225 8.90 -8.95 3.27
CA THR A 225 8.91 -10.34 3.75
C THR A 225 9.23 -11.31 2.62
N GLY A 226 10.23 -12.18 2.82
CA GLY A 226 10.47 -13.34 2.00
C GLY A 226 9.95 -14.63 2.63
N SER A 227 9.46 -15.55 1.81
CA SER A 227 9.04 -16.89 2.25
C SER A 227 10.21 -17.77 2.75
N ASP A 228 11.44 -17.31 2.55
CA ASP A 228 12.69 -17.97 2.98
C ASP A 228 13.16 -17.53 4.39
N ASN A 229 12.26 -16.94 5.21
CA ASN A 229 12.55 -16.40 6.53
C ASN A 229 13.60 -15.28 6.50
N ARG A 230 13.53 -14.42 5.49
CA ARG A 230 14.36 -13.24 5.36
C ARG A 230 13.50 -12.00 5.13
N MET A 231 14.05 -10.84 5.52
CA MET A 231 13.50 -9.54 5.17
C MET A 231 14.46 -8.88 4.17
N TYR A 232 13.89 -8.33 3.13
CA TYR A 232 14.59 -7.64 2.05
C TYR A 232 14.35 -6.15 2.18
N VAL A 233 15.38 -5.38 2.51
CA VAL A 233 15.28 -3.95 2.83
C VAL A 233 15.83 -3.14 1.67
N ASP A 234 14.97 -2.39 1.00
CA ASP A 234 15.38 -1.42 0.00
C ASP A 234 15.94 -0.17 0.65
N ASN A 235 17.19 0.15 0.34
CA ASN A 235 17.88 1.33 0.83
C ASN A 235 17.99 2.30 -0.36
N GLU A 236 17.08 3.29 -0.43
CA GLU A 236 16.95 4.16 -1.60
C GLU A 236 18.25 4.91 -1.92
N ASP A 237 18.73 5.73 -0.97
CA ASP A 237 19.95 6.54 -1.18
C ASP A 237 21.22 5.68 -1.21
N GLY A 238 21.18 4.53 -0.55
CA GLY A 238 22.26 3.55 -0.59
C GLY A 238 22.35 2.78 -1.90
N GLN A 239 21.30 2.77 -2.72
CA GLN A 239 21.17 1.97 -3.93
C GLN A 239 21.53 0.49 -3.70
N THR A 240 21.04 -0.05 -2.59
CA THR A 240 21.31 -1.42 -2.16
C THR A 240 20.07 -2.10 -1.62
N VAL A 241 20.11 -3.43 -1.52
CA VAL A 241 19.18 -4.22 -0.70
C VAL A 241 19.95 -4.87 0.43
N SER A 242 19.55 -4.61 1.67
CA SER A 242 20.05 -5.35 2.85
C SER A 242 19.15 -6.55 3.11
N ILE A 243 19.72 -7.74 3.25
CA ILE A 243 18.97 -8.99 3.54
C ILE A 243 19.17 -9.33 5.01
N ILE A 244 18.09 -9.30 5.78
CA ILE A 244 18.09 -9.62 7.21
C ILE A 244 17.59 -11.06 7.40
N ASP A 245 18.33 -11.84 8.15
CA ASP A 245 17.88 -13.14 8.63
C ASP A 245 16.95 -12.93 9.84
N VAL A 246 15.69 -13.39 9.72
CA VAL A 246 14.63 -13.17 10.71
C VAL A 246 14.94 -13.82 12.06
N LYS A 247 15.62 -14.96 12.05
CA LYS A 247 15.95 -15.70 13.28
C LYS A 247 17.07 -15.05 14.10
N THR A 248 18.08 -14.52 13.41
CA THR A 248 19.26 -13.93 14.07
C THR A 248 19.16 -12.42 14.21
N LEU A 249 18.21 -11.77 13.53
CA LEU A 249 18.02 -10.32 13.46
C LEU A 249 19.31 -9.59 13.03
N LYS A 250 20.00 -10.16 12.03
CA LYS A 250 21.25 -9.60 11.48
C LYS A 250 21.17 -9.50 9.98
N VAL A 251 21.83 -8.48 9.42
CA VAL A 251 22.08 -8.42 7.97
C VAL A 251 23.06 -9.54 7.63
N VAL A 252 22.69 -10.41 6.72
CA VAL A 252 23.49 -11.53 6.21
C VAL A 252 24.11 -11.24 4.84
N GLU A 253 23.54 -10.29 4.10
CA GLU A 253 24.04 -9.87 2.80
C GLU A 253 23.58 -8.43 2.49
N THR A 254 24.40 -7.67 1.77
CA THR A 254 24.00 -6.39 1.16
C THR A 254 24.30 -6.47 -0.32
N VAL A 255 23.26 -6.32 -1.14
CA VAL A 255 23.30 -6.42 -2.59
C VAL A 255 23.36 -5.01 -3.18
N ALA A 256 24.41 -4.71 -3.94
CA ALA A 256 24.51 -3.45 -4.69
C ALA A 256 23.62 -3.51 -5.94
N LEU A 257 22.85 -2.45 -6.18
CA LEU A 257 21.91 -2.35 -7.29
C LEU A 257 22.45 -1.47 -8.43
N GLY A 258 23.04 -0.32 -8.09
CA GLY A 258 23.46 0.71 -9.05
C GLY A 258 22.31 1.63 -9.52
N PHE A 259 21.15 1.54 -8.90
CA PHE A 259 19.97 2.40 -9.09
C PHE A 259 19.20 2.53 -7.79
N MET A 260 18.38 3.56 -7.67
CA MET A 260 17.48 3.78 -6.54
C MET A 260 16.29 2.80 -6.64
N PRO A 261 16.12 1.87 -5.70
CA PRO A 261 15.03 0.90 -5.72
C PRO A 261 13.70 1.56 -5.37
N GLY A 262 12.60 1.11 -5.99
CA GLY A 262 11.24 1.50 -5.60
C GLY A 262 10.54 0.46 -4.74
N TYR A 263 10.92 -0.81 -4.88
CA TYR A 263 10.29 -1.93 -4.14
C TYR A 263 11.13 -3.19 -4.28
N VAL A 264 11.06 -4.06 -3.27
CA VAL A 264 11.67 -5.39 -3.33
C VAL A 264 10.64 -6.47 -3.05
N ALA A 265 10.59 -7.49 -3.88
CA ALA A 265 9.74 -8.65 -3.68
C ALA A 265 10.55 -9.95 -3.82
N TYR A 266 10.22 -10.96 -3.02
CA TYR A 266 10.86 -12.27 -3.13
C TYR A 266 9.86 -13.33 -3.59
N GLN A 267 10.14 -13.94 -4.73
CA GLN A 267 9.38 -15.07 -5.25
C GLN A 267 10.00 -16.40 -4.75
N GLY A 268 9.27 -17.06 -3.83
CA GLY A 268 9.81 -18.19 -3.09
C GLY A 268 10.03 -19.46 -3.91
N ASP A 269 9.13 -19.75 -4.86
CA ASP A 269 9.22 -20.97 -5.69
C ASP A 269 10.39 -20.89 -6.67
N MET A 270 10.59 -19.71 -7.27
CA MET A 270 11.70 -19.43 -8.17
C MET A 270 12.98 -19.08 -7.42
N LYS A 271 12.88 -18.74 -6.12
CA LYS A 271 13.98 -18.23 -5.28
C LYS A 271 14.63 -16.98 -5.85
N GLU A 272 13.80 -16.10 -6.39
CA GLU A 272 14.20 -14.85 -7.02
C GLU A 272 13.87 -13.65 -6.14
N MET A 273 14.81 -12.74 -6.03
CA MET A 273 14.57 -11.39 -5.52
C MET A 273 14.35 -10.46 -6.72
N TRP A 274 13.18 -9.83 -6.77
CA TRP A 274 12.83 -8.84 -7.76
C TRP A 274 12.93 -7.44 -7.15
N VAL A 275 13.60 -6.52 -7.85
CA VAL A 275 13.74 -5.11 -7.43
C VAL A 275 13.30 -4.22 -8.57
N THR A 276 12.40 -3.29 -8.26
CA THR A 276 11.93 -2.33 -9.25
C THR A 276 12.88 -1.14 -9.38
N ASP A 277 13.11 -0.71 -10.61
CA ASP A 277 13.85 0.50 -11.00
C ASP A 277 12.84 1.50 -11.59
N PRO A 278 12.30 2.42 -10.78
CA PRO A 278 11.30 3.38 -11.23
C PRO A 278 11.78 4.29 -12.37
N MET A 279 13.05 4.67 -12.32
CA MET A 279 13.65 5.57 -13.30
C MET A 279 13.83 4.93 -14.67
N ALA A 280 14.19 3.65 -14.71
CA ALA A 280 14.35 2.92 -15.96
C ALA A 280 13.08 2.24 -16.46
N GLY A 281 12.01 2.17 -15.63
CA GLY A 281 10.77 1.45 -15.94
C GLY A 281 11.01 -0.05 -16.10
N LYS A 282 11.80 -0.63 -15.19
CA LYS A 282 12.23 -2.03 -15.25
C LYS A 282 12.06 -2.73 -13.90
N VAL A 283 11.96 -4.04 -13.98
CA VAL A 283 12.20 -4.96 -12.85
C VAL A 283 13.50 -5.69 -13.12
N HIS A 284 14.40 -5.66 -12.16
CA HIS A 284 15.60 -6.48 -12.14
C HIS A 284 15.39 -7.70 -11.25
N TRP A 285 16.02 -8.85 -11.56
CA TRP A 285 15.94 -10.01 -10.69
C TRP A 285 17.32 -10.59 -10.39
N TRP A 286 17.42 -11.16 -9.20
CA TRP A 286 18.60 -11.83 -8.67
C TRP A 286 18.24 -13.25 -8.30
N THR A 287 19.16 -14.17 -8.51
CA THR A 287 19.11 -15.55 -8.04
C THR A 287 20.30 -15.83 -7.14
N LYS A 288 20.24 -16.90 -6.33
CA LYS A 288 21.39 -17.30 -5.51
C LYS A 288 22.36 -18.16 -6.31
N ASP A 289 23.66 -17.86 -6.22
CA ASP A 289 24.72 -18.73 -6.72
C ASP A 289 24.93 -19.97 -5.85
N ALA A 290 25.92 -20.81 -6.19
CA ALA A 290 26.25 -22.02 -5.44
C ALA A 290 26.74 -21.75 -4.01
N SER A 291 27.21 -20.54 -3.71
CA SER A 291 27.58 -20.08 -2.36
C SER A 291 26.41 -19.53 -1.55
N GLY A 292 25.25 -19.37 -2.17
CA GLY A 292 24.05 -18.78 -1.59
C GLY A 292 23.98 -17.25 -1.67
N LYS A 293 24.89 -16.58 -2.39
CA LYS A 293 24.89 -15.14 -2.61
C LYS A 293 24.00 -14.74 -3.76
N MET A 294 23.35 -13.58 -3.64
CA MET A 294 22.54 -12.99 -4.70
C MET A 294 23.42 -12.50 -5.86
N ILE A 295 23.14 -12.99 -7.05
CA ILE A 295 23.75 -12.54 -8.30
C ILE A 295 22.68 -11.96 -9.22
N HIS A 296 22.97 -10.83 -9.87
CA HIS A 296 22.10 -10.22 -10.86
C HIS A 296 21.92 -11.16 -12.05
N SER A 297 20.69 -11.55 -12.32
CA SER A 297 20.36 -12.57 -13.33
C SER A 297 19.69 -11.97 -14.56
N GLY A 298 19.15 -10.77 -14.48
CA GLY A 298 18.57 -10.07 -15.61
C GLY A 298 17.65 -8.92 -15.24
N ALA A 299 17.05 -8.32 -16.27
CA ALA A 299 16.04 -7.28 -16.14
C ALA A 299 15.04 -7.34 -17.30
N PHE A 300 13.81 -6.93 -17.04
CA PHE A 300 12.76 -6.78 -18.06
C PHE A 300 12.05 -5.42 -17.91
N ALA A 301 11.60 -4.89 -19.05
CA ALA A 301 10.86 -3.64 -19.06
C ALA A 301 9.40 -3.87 -18.66
N THR A 302 8.85 -2.93 -17.91
CA THR A 302 7.42 -2.83 -17.60
C THR A 302 6.87 -1.53 -18.21
N ALA A 303 6.80 -0.45 -17.41
CA ALA A 303 6.48 0.89 -17.91
C ALA A 303 7.06 1.95 -16.96
N ALA A 304 6.94 3.22 -17.30
CA ALA A 304 7.50 4.32 -16.52
C ALA A 304 6.96 4.36 -15.09
N GLY A 305 7.84 4.56 -14.12
CA GLY A 305 7.53 4.61 -12.69
C GLY A 305 7.20 3.21 -12.11
N THR A 306 7.89 2.17 -12.54
CA THR A 306 7.76 0.81 -11.98
C THR A 306 7.92 0.82 -10.47
N HIS A 307 6.94 0.26 -9.72
CA HIS A 307 6.95 0.34 -8.27
C HIS A 307 6.60 -1.00 -7.61
N ALA A 308 5.42 -1.16 -7.02
CA ALA A 308 5.08 -2.36 -6.24
C ALA A 308 4.88 -3.61 -7.09
N VAL A 309 5.27 -4.76 -6.53
CA VAL A 309 5.13 -6.10 -7.12
C VAL A 309 4.27 -6.98 -6.23
N ALA A 310 3.26 -7.62 -6.80
CA ALA A 310 2.46 -8.65 -6.14
C ALA A 310 2.49 -9.94 -6.95
N PHE A 311 3.05 -11.00 -6.39
CA PHE A 311 2.98 -12.34 -6.96
C PHE A 311 1.61 -12.96 -6.67
N LYS A 312 0.86 -13.29 -7.72
CA LYS A 312 -0.38 -14.06 -7.58
C LYS A 312 -0.08 -15.53 -7.27
N ASP A 313 0.86 -16.08 -8.00
CA ASP A 313 1.32 -17.45 -7.89
C ASP A 313 2.73 -17.57 -8.52
N MET A 314 3.23 -18.80 -8.71
CA MET A 314 4.53 -19.04 -9.34
C MET A 314 4.60 -18.67 -10.84
N THR A 315 3.47 -18.37 -11.47
CA THR A 315 3.42 -18.07 -12.91
C THR A 315 3.08 -16.61 -13.23
N THR A 316 2.41 -15.91 -12.32
CA THR A 316 1.85 -14.59 -12.61
C THR A 316 2.18 -13.59 -11.51
N ALA A 317 2.72 -12.45 -11.91
CA ALA A 317 2.91 -11.27 -11.07
C ALA A 317 2.22 -10.04 -11.67
N TYR A 318 1.91 -9.08 -10.80
CA TYR A 318 1.38 -7.78 -11.14
C TYR A 318 2.35 -6.71 -10.65
N VAL A 319 2.70 -5.77 -11.52
CA VAL A 319 3.66 -4.70 -11.25
C VAL A 319 3.00 -3.35 -11.52
N THR A 320 2.94 -2.48 -10.53
CA THR A 320 2.40 -1.12 -10.70
C THR A 320 3.41 -0.22 -11.40
N ASN A 321 2.91 0.69 -12.24
CA ASN A 321 3.72 1.66 -12.98
C ASN A 321 3.13 3.04 -12.75
N GLN A 322 3.70 3.80 -11.83
CA GLN A 322 3.15 5.05 -11.30
C GLN A 322 2.98 6.13 -12.37
N GLU A 323 4.03 6.39 -13.15
CA GLU A 323 4.01 7.42 -14.19
C GLU A 323 3.18 7.01 -15.42
N ALA A 324 3.07 5.71 -15.68
CA ALA A 324 2.32 5.17 -16.80
C ALA A 324 0.83 4.92 -16.47
N ALA A 325 0.39 5.17 -15.25
CA ALA A 325 -0.99 4.89 -14.78
C ALA A 325 -1.46 3.49 -15.19
N SER A 326 -0.64 2.48 -14.96
CA SER A 326 -0.90 1.12 -15.42
C SER A 326 -0.38 0.05 -14.45
N VAL A 327 -0.86 -1.18 -14.66
CA VAL A 327 -0.34 -2.40 -14.05
C VAL A 327 0.12 -3.34 -15.14
N SER A 328 1.36 -3.81 -15.06
CA SER A 328 1.89 -4.84 -15.95
C SER A 328 1.58 -6.22 -15.37
N VAL A 329 0.97 -7.10 -16.18
CA VAL A 329 0.82 -8.54 -15.88
C VAL A 329 2.05 -9.24 -16.43
N VAL A 330 2.79 -9.91 -15.58
CA VAL A 330 4.08 -10.50 -15.91
C VAL A 330 4.00 -12.02 -15.78
N ASP A 331 4.45 -12.72 -16.81
CA ASP A 331 4.76 -14.15 -16.73
C ASP A 331 6.08 -14.32 -15.97
N VAL A 332 5.99 -14.90 -14.76
CA VAL A 332 7.13 -15.05 -13.83
C VAL A 332 8.21 -15.97 -14.40
N MET A 333 7.80 -17.03 -15.12
CA MET A 333 8.74 -18.03 -15.66
C MET A 333 9.59 -17.51 -16.80
N THR A 334 9.03 -16.58 -17.59
CA THR A 334 9.70 -16.04 -18.78
C THR A 334 10.16 -14.59 -18.61
N HIS A 335 9.83 -13.95 -17.49
CA HIS A 335 10.09 -12.53 -17.21
C HIS A 335 9.58 -11.60 -18.32
N LYS A 336 8.36 -11.86 -18.81
CA LYS A 336 7.76 -11.08 -19.90
C LYS A 336 6.43 -10.46 -19.47
N VAL A 337 6.22 -9.20 -19.83
CA VAL A 337 4.92 -8.57 -19.73
C VAL A 337 3.99 -9.20 -20.77
N THR A 338 2.88 -9.77 -20.29
CA THR A 338 1.87 -10.43 -21.13
C THR A 338 0.66 -9.55 -21.39
N LYS A 339 0.37 -8.60 -20.48
CA LYS A 339 -0.72 -7.63 -20.60
C LYS A 339 -0.39 -6.36 -19.83
N THR A 340 -0.87 -5.22 -20.30
CA THR A 340 -0.85 -3.96 -19.56
C THR A 340 -2.30 -3.55 -19.29
N ILE A 341 -2.62 -3.22 -18.04
CA ILE A 341 -3.95 -2.83 -17.57
C ILE A 341 -3.89 -1.35 -17.20
N SER A 342 -4.70 -0.51 -17.84
CA SER A 342 -4.84 0.90 -17.45
C SER A 342 -5.61 1.00 -16.13
N VAL A 343 -5.11 1.81 -15.18
CA VAL A 343 -5.70 2.06 -13.86
C VAL A 343 -5.76 3.57 -13.57
N GLY A 344 -6.04 3.97 -12.35
CA GLY A 344 -5.97 5.39 -11.98
C GLY A 344 -4.53 5.91 -11.98
N LYS A 345 -4.37 7.23 -11.81
CA LYS A 345 -3.05 7.89 -11.84
C LYS A 345 -2.25 7.61 -10.57
N LYS A 346 -0.93 7.48 -10.75
CA LYS A 346 0.02 7.16 -9.68
C LYS A 346 -0.37 5.89 -8.92
N PRO A 347 -0.56 4.74 -9.60
CA PRO A 347 -0.78 3.48 -8.91
C PRO A 347 0.45 3.13 -8.07
N ASN A 348 0.23 2.89 -6.77
CA ASN A 348 1.30 2.64 -5.81
C ASN A 348 1.23 1.20 -5.30
N GLY A 349 0.60 0.98 -4.15
CA GLY A 349 0.45 -0.36 -3.59
C GLY A 349 -0.55 -1.23 -4.34
N ILE A 350 -0.32 -2.54 -4.30
CA ILE A 350 -1.19 -3.57 -4.85
C ILE A 350 -1.28 -4.76 -3.90
N VAL A 351 -2.50 -5.28 -3.71
CA VAL A 351 -2.71 -6.49 -2.90
C VAL A 351 -3.66 -7.46 -3.59
N ILE A 352 -3.43 -8.77 -3.42
CA ILE A 352 -4.22 -9.85 -4.04
C ILE A 352 -5.09 -10.53 -2.99
N LYS A 353 -6.40 -10.55 -3.26
CA LYS A 353 -7.41 -11.21 -2.43
C LYS A 353 -7.57 -12.67 -2.78
#